data_31ac516e9b153bdcc9649283c6cab9b1
#
_entry.id   31ac516e9b153bdcc9649283c6cab9b1
#
_cell.length_a   1.000
_cell.length_b   1.000
_cell.length_c   1.000
_cell.angle_alpha   90.00
_cell.angle_beta   90.00
_cell.angle_gamma   90.00
#
_symmetry.space_group_name_H-M   'P 1'
#
loop_
_entity.id
_entity.type
_entity.pdbx_description
1 polymer ?
#
loop_
_entity_poly.entity_id
_entity_poly.type
_entity_poly.pdbx_seq_one_letter_code
_entity_poly.pdbx_strand_id
1 'polypeptide(L)'
;AKATVAGISAQAYTGQAVKPKPTVKLGGVTLKRGTDYTLQYKGNVKAGTATVTVAGKGNYTGSRAATFRIVAPTVCYRVHRQTYGWETSWVKNGGTSGTMGQSKRLEGIRIKLGSSFPVSGGIAYRTHVQTYGWETAWAKDGALSGTTGQSKRLEAIQIKLTGAMAQKYDVWYRVHAQTYGWLGWAKNGAKAGTAGLSKRLEAIQIA
;
A
#
# COMPACT_ATOMS: atom_id res chain seq x y z
N ALA A 1 -0.86 41.58 -11.88
CA ALA A 1 -1.46 40.23 -12.09
C ALA A 1 -0.85 39.23 -11.11
N LYS A 2 -1.62 38.23 -10.65
CA LYS A 2 -1.10 37.15 -9.78
C LYS A 2 -0.72 35.95 -10.65
N ALA A 3 0.45 35.36 -10.38
CA ALA A 3 0.86 34.14 -11.06
C ALA A 3 -0.06 32.95 -10.69
N THR A 4 -0.39 32.10 -11.67
CA THR A 4 -1.04 30.81 -11.46
C THR A 4 0.02 29.71 -11.40
N VAL A 5 -0.17 28.76 -10.48
CA VAL A 5 0.69 27.58 -10.29
C VAL A 5 -0.18 26.36 -10.45
N ALA A 6 -0.01 25.62 -11.52
CA ALA A 6 -0.89 24.50 -11.90
C ALA A 6 -0.10 23.23 -12.27
N GLY A 7 -0.81 22.13 -12.52
CA GLY A 7 -0.21 20.89 -12.99
C GLY A 7 0.49 20.06 -11.90
N ILE A 8 0.13 20.27 -10.62
CA ILE A 8 0.67 19.47 -9.52
C ILE A 8 -0.41 18.48 -9.08
N SER A 9 -0.30 17.24 -9.54
CA SER A 9 -1.09 16.10 -9.04
C SER A 9 -0.54 15.54 -7.73
N ALA A 10 -1.28 14.64 -7.09
CA ALA A 10 -0.77 13.86 -5.98
C ALA A 10 0.48 13.07 -6.41
N GLN A 11 1.47 13.04 -5.53
CA GLN A 11 2.76 12.40 -5.75
C GLN A 11 2.90 11.15 -4.89
N ALA A 12 3.61 10.13 -5.37
CA ALA A 12 3.93 8.94 -4.60
C ALA A 12 4.98 9.26 -3.53
N TYR A 13 4.78 8.72 -2.33
CA TYR A 13 5.82 8.69 -1.30
C TYR A 13 6.94 7.75 -1.72
N THR A 14 8.17 8.24 -1.71
CA THR A 14 9.36 7.49 -2.14
C THR A 14 10.42 7.38 -1.05
N GLY A 15 10.17 7.93 0.14
CA GLY A 15 11.19 8.09 1.18
C GLY A 15 12.20 9.21 0.91
N GLN A 16 12.17 9.79 -0.29
CA GLN A 16 13.05 10.87 -0.73
C GLN A 16 12.28 12.17 -0.95
N ALA A 17 13.01 13.28 -1.11
CA ALA A 17 12.38 14.59 -1.36
C ALA A 17 11.65 14.61 -2.71
N VAL A 18 10.32 14.78 -2.66
CA VAL A 18 9.44 14.86 -3.84
C VAL A 18 9.40 16.31 -4.33
N LYS A 19 9.81 16.54 -5.59
CA LYS A 19 9.95 17.88 -6.20
C LYS A 19 9.19 17.96 -7.52
N PRO A 20 7.83 18.03 -7.52
CA PRO A 20 7.05 18.19 -8.74
C PRO A 20 7.41 19.49 -9.47
N LYS A 21 7.24 19.50 -10.79
CA LYS A 21 7.52 20.66 -11.65
C LYS A 21 6.19 21.29 -12.06
N PRO A 22 5.69 22.32 -11.36
CA PRO A 22 4.45 22.99 -11.75
C PRO A 22 4.62 23.79 -13.02
N THR A 23 3.52 24.01 -13.73
CA THR A 23 3.42 25.04 -14.76
C THR A 23 3.09 26.36 -14.09
N VAL A 24 3.92 27.38 -14.35
CA VAL A 24 3.73 28.73 -13.79
C VAL A 24 3.38 29.69 -14.93
N LYS A 25 2.26 30.43 -14.79
CA LYS A 25 1.83 31.43 -15.78
C LYS A 25 1.55 32.76 -15.11
N LEU A 26 1.85 33.86 -15.80
CA LEU A 26 1.52 35.23 -15.43
C LEU A 26 0.92 35.96 -16.64
N GLY A 27 -0.31 36.47 -16.49
CA GLY A 27 -1.03 37.13 -17.59
C GLY A 27 -1.18 36.27 -18.85
N GLY A 28 -1.35 34.92 -18.67
CA GLY A 28 -1.44 33.96 -19.79
C GLY A 28 -0.09 33.45 -20.31
N VAL A 29 1.02 34.16 -20.04
CA VAL A 29 2.37 33.77 -20.47
C VAL A 29 2.94 32.70 -19.55
N THR A 30 3.48 31.61 -20.13
CA THR A 30 4.19 30.57 -19.38
C THR A 30 5.61 31.00 -19.05
N LEU A 31 5.94 31.02 -17.78
CA LEU A 31 7.25 31.42 -17.27
C LEU A 31 8.25 30.24 -17.31
N LYS A 32 9.54 30.57 -17.47
CA LYS A 32 10.66 29.62 -17.54
C LYS A 32 11.33 29.48 -16.16
N ARG A 33 11.38 28.24 -15.65
CA ARG A 33 12.11 27.93 -14.41
C ARG A 33 13.62 28.17 -14.57
N GLY A 34 14.23 28.84 -13.58
CA GLY A 34 15.66 29.19 -13.58
C GLY A 34 15.93 30.57 -14.14
N THR A 35 15.17 31.04 -15.13
CA THR A 35 15.24 32.39 -15.70
C THR A 35 14.25 33.33 -15.00
N ASP A 36 12.96 32.98 -15.01
CA ASP A 36 11.87 33.84 -14.56
C ASP A 36 11.44 33.56 -13.11
N TYR A 37 11.71 32.35 -12.61
CA TYR A 37 11.40 31.95 -11.24
C TYR A 37 12.26 30.80 -10.74
N THR A 38 12.27 30.63 -9.41
CA THR A 38 12.85 29.49 -8.69
C THR A 38 11.76 28.74 -7.92
N LEU A 39 12.04 27.49 -7.51
CA LEU A 39 11.15 26.66 -6.70
C LEU A 39 11.82 26.30 -5.38
N GLN A 40 11.09 26.48 -4.30
CA GLN A 40 11.44 26.00 -2.95
C GLN A 40 10.36 25.03 -2.47
N TYR A 41 10.75 24.01 -1.72
CA TYR A 41 9.83 22.98 -1.22
C TYR A 41 9.93 22.88 0.30
N LYS A 42 8.77 22.66 0.94
CA LYS A 42 8.68 22.44 2.38
C LYS A 42 7.76 21.25 2.66
N GLY A 43 8.15 20.37 3.61
CA GLY A 43 7.38 19.19 3.98
C GLY A 43 7.31 18.10 2.90
N ASN A 44 8.26 18.08 1.96
CA ASN A 44 8.22 17.28 0.75
C ASN A 44 8.96 15.94 0.83
N VAL A 45 9.23 15.42 2.03
CA VAL A 45 9.87 14.12 2.25
C VAL A 45 8.89 13.09 2.81
N LYS A 46 7.99 13.49 3.72
CA LYS A 46 7.03 12.61 4.37
C LYS A 46 5.69 12.60 3.64
N ALA A 47 4.93 11.51 3.78
CA ALA A 47 3.54 11.47 3.34
C ALA A 47 2.71 12.55 4.06
N GLY A 48 1.80 13.19 3.33
CA GLY A 48 1.00 14.31 3.83
C GLY A 48 0.91 15.45 2.82
N THR A 49 0.67 16.67 3.31
CA THR A 49 0.62 17.88 2.50
C THR A 49 1.98 18.56 2.49
N ALA A 50 2.51 18.78 1.30
CA ALA A 50 3.74 19.53 1.05
C ALA A 50 3.42 20.86 0.36
N THR A 51 4.34 21.81 0.44
CA THR A 51 4.23 23.11 -0.18
C THR A 51 5.36 23.32 -1.19
N VAL A 52 5.03 23.86 -2.36
CA VAL A 52 5.98 24.44 -3.30
C VAL A 52 5.77 25.95 -3.33
N THR A 53 6.84 26.69 -3.20
CA THR A 53 6.86 28.16 -3.33
C THR A 53 7.58 28.52 -4.61
N VAL A 54 6.89 29.23 -5.49
CA VAL A 54 7.45 29.88 -6.68
C VAL A 54 7.93 31.27 -6.25
N ALA A 55 9.19 31.57 -6.43
CA ALA A 55 9.76 32.90 -6.17
C ALA A 55 10.22 33.50 -7.50
N GLY A 56 9.76 34.69 -7.81
CA GLY A 56 10.15 35.45 -9.02
C GLY A 56 11.64 35.67 -9.07
N LYS A 57 12.19 35.75 -10.33
CA LYS A 57 13.60 35.98 -10.61
C LYS A 57 13.72 36.83 -11.92
N GLY A 58 14.81 37.54 -12.06
CA GLY A 58 15.02 38.42 -13.22
C GLY A 58 14.03 39.59 -13.24
N ASN A 59 13.19 39.65 -14.26
CA ASN A 59 12.19 40.72 -14.43
C ASN A 59 10.91 40.46 -13.59
N TYR A 60 10.86 39.41 -12.79
CA TYR A 60 9.70 39.03 -12.00
C TYR A 60 10.02 39.07 -10.51
N THR A 61 9.11 39.63 -9.72
CA THR A 61 9.24 39.76 -8.25
C THR A 61 8.10 39.08 -7.53
N GLY A 62 8.23 38.93 -6.21
CA GLY A 62 7.23 38.33 -5.33
C GLY A 62 7.25 36.81 -5.31
N SER A 63 6.32 36.22 -4.56
CA SER A 63 6.23 34.77 -4.41
C SER A 63 4.78 34.26 -4.42
N ARG A 64 4.62 32.98 -4.80
CA ARG A 64 3.33 32.27 -4.78
C ARG A 64 3.52 30.85 -4.27
N ALA A 65 2.78 30.46 -3.24
CA ALA A 65 2.76 29.11 -2.73
C ALA A 65 1.60 28.30 -3.32
N ALA A 66 1.83 27.02 -3.53
CA ALA A 66 0.82 26.01 -3.85
C ALA A 66 1.12 24.75 -3.03
N THR A 67 0.08 23.99 -2.72
CA THR A 67 0.20 22.72 -1.97
C THR A 67 0.02 21.52 -2.89
N PHE A 68 0.62 20.40 -2.50
CA PHE A 68 0.39 19.09 -3.13
C PHE A 68 0.42 17.98 -2.09
N ARG A 69 -0.20 16.84 -2.42
CA ARG A 69 -0.21 15.68 -1.53
C ARG A 69 0.88 14.69 -1.90
N ILE A 70 1.56 14.17 -0.88
CA ILE A 70 2.43 12.99 -0.97
C ILE A 70 1.67 11.84 -0.32
N VAL A 71 1.40 10.78 -1.10
CA VAL A 71 0.56 9.66 -0.69
C VAL A 71 1.43 8.43 -0.47
N ALA A 72 1.38 7.86 0.73
CA ALA A 72 2.01 6.57 1.02
C ALA A 72 1.11 5.42 0.53
N PRO A 73 1.70 4.31 0.08
CA PRO A 73 0.93 3.11 -0.21
C PRO A 73 0.24 2.61 1.07
N THR A 74 -0.96 2.10 0.91
CA THR A 74 -1.72 1.48 2.00
C THR A 74 -2.18 0.12 1.54
N VAL A 75 -1.84 -0.93 2.27
CA VAL A 75 -2.44 -2.25 2.12
C VAL A 75 -3.56 -2.40 3.15
N CYS A 76 -4.71 -2.87 2.68
CA CYS A 76 -5.89 -3.14 3.51
C CYS A 76 -6.23 -4.63 3.41
N TYR A 77 -6.47 -5.28 4.52
CA TYR A 77 -6.78 -6.71 4.56
C TYR A 77 -7.74 -7.04 5.68
N ARG A 78 -8.44 -8.15 5.52
CA ARG A 78 -9.31 -8.75 6.53
C ARG A 78 -9.40 -10.25 6.33
N VAL A 79 -9.63 -11.00 7.39
CA VAL A 79 -9.71 -12.45 7.38
C VAL A 79 -11.09 -12.96 7.76
N HIS A 80 -11.42 -14.15 7.24
CA HIS A 80 -12.51 -14.97 7.73
C HIS A 80 -11.97 -15.92 8.79
N ARG A 81 -12.59 -15.91 9.98
CA ARG A 81 -12.17 -16.67 11.15
C ARG A 81 -13.20 -17.72 11.48
N GLN A 82 -12.74 -18.87 11.90
CA GLN A 82 -13.60 -19.92 12.45
C GLN A 82 -14.54 -19.34 13.51
N THR A 83 -15.82 -19.62 13.40
CA THR A 83 -16.94 -19.21 14.29
C THR A 83 -17.27 -17.71 14.29
N TYR A 84 -16.31 -16.83 13.97
CA TYR A 84 -16.53 -15.38 13.99
C TYR A 84 -16.88 -14.79 12.62
N GLY A 85 -16.61 -15.53 11.53
CA GLY A 85 -16.81 -15.03 10.17
C GLY A 85 -15.82 -13.92 9.77
N TRP A 86 -16.21 -13.12 8.81
CA TRP A 86 -15.41 -12.00 8.35
C TRP A 86 -15.27 -10.89 9.39
N GLU A 87 -14.07 -10.35 9.52
CA GLU A 87 -13.88 -9.09 10.23
C GLU A 87 -14.70 -7.98 9.58
N THR A 88 -15.38 -7.18 10.38
CA THR A 88 -16.21 -6.06 9.92
C THR A 88 -15.37 -4.92 9.33
N SER A 89 -14.20 -4.69 9.91
CA SER A 89 -13.29 -3.62 9.51
C SER A 89 -12.09 -4.16 8.74
N TRP A 90 -11.57 -3.33 7.83
CA TRP A 90 -10.31 -3.59 7.15
C TRP A 90 -9.13 -3.11 8.01
N VAL A 91 -8.22 -4.03 8.30
CA VAL A 91 -6.94 -3.72 8.95
C VAL A 91 -6.01 -3.07 7.92
N LYS A 92 -5.11 -2.19 8.36
CA LYS A 92 -4.19 -1.46 7.49
C LYS A 92 -2.75 -1.62 7.96
N ASN A 93 -1.84 -1.59 7.01
CA ASN A 93 -0.37 -1.47 7.18
C ASN A 93 0.17 -1.96 8.52
N GLY A 94 0.56 -3.21 8.63
CA GLY A 94 1.19 -3.78 9.82
C GLY A 94 0.27 -4.11 11.00
N GLY A 95 -1.02 -3.73 10.94
CA GLY A 95 -1.98 -4.12 11.97
C GLY A 95 -2.23 -5.64 11.97
N THR A 96 -2.71 -6.19 13.06
CA THR A 96 -3.02 -7.63 13.16
C THR A 96 -4.46 -7.90 12.74
N SER A 97 -4.65 -8.81 11.76
CA SER A 97 -5.93 -9.35 11.35
C SER A 97 -5.98 -10.84 11.74
N GLY A 98 -7.04 -11.26 12.41
CA GLY A 98 -7.17 -12.59 13.00
C GLY A 98 -7.20 -12.56 14.53
N THR A 99 -6.89 -13.70 15.15
CA THR A 99 -6.87 -13.85 16.62
C THR A 99 -5.63 -14.62 17.05
N MET A 100 -5.13 -14.35 18.25
CA MET A 100 -4.03 -15.10 18.87
C MET A 100 -4.52 -15.68 20.20
N GLY A 101 -4.05 -16.89 20.55
CA GLY A 101 -4.41 -17.54 21.83
C GLY A 101 -5.85 -18.07 21.93
N GLN A 102 -6.66 -17.92 20.88
CA GLN A 102 -8.07 -18.35 20.88
C GLN A 102 -8.28 -19.67 20.11
N SER A 103 -7.24 -20.26 19.59
CA SER A 103 -7.30 -21.50 18.80
C SER A 103 -8.26 -21.44 17.59
N LYS A 104 -8.46 -20.24 17.01
CA LYS A 104 -9.34 -20.04 15.85
C LYS A 104 -8.52 -19.98 14.57
N ARG A 105 -8.87 -20.84 13.60
CA ARG A 105 -8.20 -20.85 12.30
C ARG A 105 -8.65 -19.70 11.41
N LEU A 106 -7.77 -19.25 10.57
CA LEU A 106 -8.14 -18.49 9.39
C LEU A 106 -8.65 -19.44 8.31
N GLU A 107 -9.72 -19.05 7.62
CA GLU A 107 -10.36 -19.83 6.57
C GLU A 107 -10.28 -19.14 5.22
N GLY A 108 -10.28 -17.81 5.20
CA GLY A 108 -10.16 -17.00 3.99
C GLY A 108 -9.57 -15.64 4.29
N ILE A 109 -9.07 -14.99 3.24
CA ILE A 109 -8.49 -13.65 3.31
C ILE A 109 -8.89 -12.83 2.09
N ARG A 110 -9.03 -11.53 2.29
CA ARG A 110 -9.17 -10.52 1.24
C ARG A 110 -8.14 -9.44 1.46
N ILE A 111 -7.39 -9.08 0.41
CA ILE A 111 -6.33 -8.06 0.46
C ILE A 111 -6.53 -7.10 -0.70
N LYS A 112 -6.44 -5.80 -0.46
CA LYS A 112 -6.49 -4.76 -1.50
C LYS A 112 -5.54 -3.61 -1.17
N LEU A 113 -5.14 -2.87 -2.17
CA LEU A 113 -4.47 -1.59 -1.98
C LEU A 113 -5.49 -0.49 -1.69
N GLY A 114 -5.08 0.52 -0.94
CA GLY A 114 -5.87 1.74 -0.74
C GLY A 114 -6.06 2.47 -2.06
N SER A 115 -7.20 3.12 -2.23
CA SER A 115 -7.51 3.99 -3.37
C SER A 115 -6.61 5.23 -3.36
N SER A 116 -6.43 5.86 -4.54
CA SER A 116 -5.74 7.14 -4.73
C SER A 116 -4.20 7.11 -4.66
N PHE A 117 -3.57 5.94 -4.79
CA PHE A 117 -2.13 5.87 -4.90
C PHE A 117 -1.67 6.13 -6.36
N PRO A 118 -0.74 7.06 -6.61
CA PRO A 118 -0.43 7.52 -7.96
C PRO A 118 0.57 6.62 -8.73
N VAL A 119 0.67 5.35 -8.39
CA VAL A 119 1.47 4.35 -9.11
C VAL A 119 0.54 3.22 -9.52
N SER A 120 0.55 2.88 -10.81
CA SER A 120 -0.26 1.81 -11.36
C SER A 120 0.20 0.42 -10.90
N GLY A 121 -0.73 -0.49 -10.76
CA GLY A 121 -0.50 -1.85 -10.31
C GLY A 121 -1.54 -2.26 -9.27
N GLY A 122 -1.38 -3.44 -8.71
CA GLY A 122 -2.27 -4.03 -7.75
C GLY A 122 -1.55 -4.99 -6.81
N ILE A 123 -2.33 -5.76 -6.07
CA ILE A 123 -1.83 -6.79 -5.17
C ILE A 123 -2.45 -8.13 -5.53
N ALA A 124 -1.63 -9.16 -5.62
CA ALA A 124 -2.06 -10.53 -5.89
C ALA A 124 -1.60 -11.45 -4.75
N TYR A 125 -2.43 -12.42 -4.40
CA TYR A 125 -2.17 -13.33 -3.31
C TYR A 125 -2.86 -14.68 -3.53
N ARG A 126 -2.31 -15.72 -2.92
CA ARG A 126 -2.91 -17.05 -2.88
C ARG A 126 -2.60 -17.75 -1.57
N THR A 127 -3.45 -18.67 -1.16
CA THR A 127 -3.30 -19.41 0.10
C THR A 127 -3.11 -20.90 -0.14
N HIS A 128 -2.43 -21.54 0.80
CA HIS A 128 -2.41 -23.00 0.95
C HIS A 128 -3.55 -23.38 1.89
N VAL A 129 -4.50 -24.14 1.37
CA VAL A 129 -5.71 -24.54 2.07
C VAL A 129 -5.60 -26.02 2.46
N GLN A 130 -6.01 -26.35 3.66
CA GLN A 130 -6.09 -27.73 4.15
C GLN A 130 -6.76 -28.65 3.11
N THR A 131 -6.14 -29.76 2.78
CA THR A 131 -6.53 -30.78 1.80
C THR A 131 -6.52 -30.35 0.32
N TYR A 132 -6.64 -29.05 0.02
CA TYR A 132 -6.63 -28.53 -1.36
C TYR A 132 -5.24 -28.14 -1.85
N GLY A 133 -4.31 -27.86 -0.92
CA GLY A 133 -2.98 -27.37 -1.27
C GLY A 133 -2.99 -25.88 -1.66
N TRP A 134 -2.01 -25.51 -2.48
CA TRP A 134 -1.94 -24.15 -3.03
C TRP A 134 -3.02 -23.91 -4.09
N GLU A 135 -3.73 -22.79 -3.93
CA GLU A 135 -4.58 -22.32 -5.01
C GLU A 135 -3.76 -22.10 -6.29
N THR A 136 -4.26 -22.57 -7.44
CA THR A 136 -3.59 -22.37 -8.74
C THR A 136 -3.69 -20.94 -9.22
N ALA A 137 -4.86 -20.32 -9.04
CA ALA A 137 -5.10 -18.91 -9.37
C ALA A 137 -4.66 -17.97 -8.24
N TRP A 138 -4.17 -16.80 -8.62
CA TRP A 138 -3.91 -15.71 -7.70
C TRP A 138 -5.15 -14.81 -7.59
N ALA A 139 -5.70 -14.69 -6.40
CA ALA A 139 -6.70 -13.68 -6.08
C ALA A 139 -6.08 -12.28 -6.20
N LYS A 140 -6.89 -11.29 -6.57
CA LYS A 140 -6.44 -9.91 -6.79
C LYS A 140 -7.38 -8.92 -6.14
N ASP A 141 -6.82 -7.82 -5.65
CA ASP A 141 -7.51 -6.57 -5.31
C ASP A 141 -8.84 -6.72 -4.56
N GLY A 142 -8.83 -7.50 -3.47
CA GLY A 142 -9.99 -7.71 -2.61
C GLY A 142 -10.82 -8.97 -2.91
N ALA A 143 -10.46 -9.76 -3.93
CA ALA A 143 -11.06 -11.07 -4.16
C ALA A 143 -10.77 -12.03 -3.00
N LEU A 144 -11.58 -13.08 -2.84
CA LEU A 144 -11.34 -14.11 -1.84
C LEU A 144 -10.17 -15.01 -2.26
N SER A 145 -9.28 -15.30 -1.31
CA SER A 145 -8.35 -16.44 -1.33
C SER A 145 -8.61 -17.31 -0.11
N GLY A 146 -8.62 -18.61 -0.27
CA GLY A 146 -9.06 -19.57 0.72
C GLY A 146 -10.54 -19.94 0.60
N THR A 147 -11.15 -20.36 1.69
CA THR A 147 -12.54 -20.84 1.71
C THR A 147 -13.37 -20.12 2.78
N THR A 148 -14.70 -20.21 2.69
CA THR A 148 -15.64 -19.82 3.73
C THR A 148 -16.70 -20.91 3.88
N GLY A 149 -17.08 -21.23 5.13
CA GLY A 149 -18.12 -22.22 5.40
C GLY A 149 -17.72 -23.68 5.14
N GLN A 150 -16.48 -23.97 4.75
CA GLN A 150 -16.00 -25.33 4.46
C GLN A 150 -15.16 -25.95 5.59
N SER A 151 -15.02 -25.25 6.69
CA SER A 151 -14.21 -25.70 7.83
C SER A 151 -12.75 -26.03 7.47
N LYS A 152 -12.19 -25.42 6.42
CA LYS A 152 -10.81 -25.62 5.98
C LYS A 152 -9.91 -24.51 6.52
N ARG A 153 -8.78 -24.88 7.13
CA ARG A 153 -7.80 -23.92 7.61
C ARG A 153 -6.89 -23.41 6.49
N LEU A 154 -6.44 -22.20 6.60
CA LEU A 154 -5.26 -21.73 5.88
C LEU A 154 -4.00 -22.23 6.60
N GLU A 155 -2.99 -22.67 5.83
CA GLU A 155 -1.71 -23.17 6.34
C GLU A 155 -0.53 -22.30 5.91
N ALA A 156 -0.65 -21.59 4.79
CA ALA A 156 0.34 -20.64 4.32
C ALA A 156 -0.27 -19.63 3.33
N ILE A 157 0.48 -18.57 3.05
CA ILE A 157 0.10 -17.53 2.10
C ILE A 157 1.32 -17.05 1.32
N GLN A 158 1.08 -16.62 0.08
CA GLN A 158 1.99 -15.86 -0.75
C GLN A 158 1.32 -14.57 -1.17
N ILE A 159 2.04 -13.44 -1.11
CA ILE A 159 1.52 -12.11 -1.48
C ILE A 159 2.57 -11.41 -2.32
N LYS A 160 2.16 -10.79 -3.44
CA LYS A 160 3.04 -9.99 -4.30
C LYS A 160 2.34 -8.76 -4.83
N LEU A 161 3.09 -7.71 -5.09
CA LEU A 161 2.63 -6.57 -5.86
C LEU A 161 2.69 -6.89 -7.37
N THR A 162 1.95 -6.15 -8.18
CA THR A 162 1.90 -6.28 -9.64
C THR A 162 2.09 -4.94 -10.32
N GLY A 163 2.42 -4.94 -11.63
CA GLY A 163 2.62 -3.73 -12.41
C GLY A 163 3.77 -2.86 -11.91
N ALA A 164 3.67 -1.55 -12.11
CA ALA A 164 4.70 -0.59 -11.69
C ALA A 164 4.87 -0.52 -10.16
N MET A 165 3.86 -0.94 -9.38
CA MET A 165 3.97 -1.07 -7.92
C MET A 165 5.08 -2.04 -7.53
N ALA A 166 5.16 -3.21 -8.19
CA ALA A 166 6.15 -4.24 -7.90
C ALA A 166 7.60 -3.82 -8.17
N GLN A 167 7.80 -2.78 -9.00
CA GLN A 167 9.12 -2.24 -9.31
C GLN A 167 9.59 -1.16 -8.30
N LYS A 168 8.66 -0.60 -7.53
CA LYS A 168 8.92 0.56 -6.66
C LYS A 168 8.77 0.27 -5.19
N TYR A 169 8.02 -0.76 -4.84
CA TYR A 169 7.67 -1.10 -3.46
C TYR A 169 7.81 -2.59 -3.21
N ASP A 170 8.05 -2.91 -1.98
CA ASP A 170 8.01 -4.27 -1.45
C ASP A 170 6.73 -4.45 -0.61
N VAL A 171 6.15 -5.64 -0.64
CA VAL A 171 5.14 -6.06 0.32
C VAL A 171 5.75 -7.07 1.29
N TRP A 172 5.68 -6.74 2.57
CA TRP A 172 6.15 -7.59 3.66
C TRP A 172 4.96 -8.16 4.40
N TYR A 173 5.05 -9.42 4.81
CA TYR A 173 3.98 -10.08 5.55
C TYR A 173 4.53 -11.19 6.43
N ARG A 174 3.83 -11.44 7.54
CA ARG A 174 4.08 -12.57 8.43
C ARG A 174 2.78 -13.12 8.97
N VAL A 175 2.80 -14.36 9.41
CA VAL A 175 1.64 -15.06 9.96
C VAL A 175 1.93 -15.59 11.34
N HIS A 176 0.89 -15.65 12.17
CA HIS A 176 0.87 -16.41 13.42
C HIS A 176 0.35 -17.80 13.10
N ALA A 177 1.15 -18.81 13.39
CA ALA A 177 0.82 -20.22 13.14
C ALA A 177 0.66 -20.98 14.46
N GLN A 178 -0.28 -21.91 14.49
CA GLN A 178 -0.51 -22.79 15.62
C GLN A 178 0.79 -23.42 16.12
N THR A 179 1.06 -23.36 17.40
CA THR A 179 2.25 -23.87 18.13
C THR A 179 3.56 -23.13 17.85
N TYR A 180 3.67 -22.42 16.73
CA TYR A 180 4.89 -21.69 16.34
C TYR A 180 4.87 -20.19 16.71
N GLY A 181 3.67 -19.63 16.95
CA GLY A 181 3.54 -18.19 17.16
C GLY A 181 3.79 -17.40 15.87
N TRP A 182 4.29 -16.18 15.99
CA TRP A 182 4.67 -15.35 14.84
C TRP A 182 5.91 -15.91 14.14
N LEU A 183 5.75 -16.20 12.84
CA LEU A 183 6.87 -16.57 11.98
C LEU A 183 7.61 -15.34 11.49
N GLY A 184 8.79 -15.55 10.89
CA GLY A 184 9.58 -14.50 10.27
C GLY A 184 8.84 -13.80 9.13
N TRP A 185 9.27 -12.58 8.80
CA TRP A 185 8.72 -11.81 7.68
C TRP A 185 9.08 -12.43 6.34
N ALA A 186 8.09 -12.64 5.50
CA ALA A 186 8.22 -12.98 4.09
C ALA A 186 8.03 -11.73 3.23
N LYS A 187 8.49 -11.78 1.99
CA LYS A 187 8.52 -10.64 1.06
C LYS A 187 8.20 -11.09 -0.36
N ASN A 188 7.40 -10.30 -1.09
CA ASN A 188 7.26 -10.35 -2.55
C ASN A 188 7.04 -11.74 -3.15
N GLY A 189 6.04 -12.47 -2.66
CA GLY A 189 5.70 -13.80 -3.16
C GLY A 189 6.39 -14.96 -2.44
N ALA A 190 7.29 -14.70 -1.49
CA ALA A 190 7.83 -15.75 -0.63
C ALA A 190 6.73 -16.37 0.25
N LYS A 191 6.86 -17.63 0.60
CA LYS A 191 5.90 -18.33 1.47
C LYS A 191 5.99 -17.81 2.91
N ALA A 192 4.84 -17.44 3.50
CA ALA A 192 4.66 -17.29 4.93
C ALA A 192 3.70 -18.36 5.43
N GLY A 193 4.12 -19.14 6.43
CA GLY A 193 3.30 -20.21 7.00
C GLY A 193 3.94 -21.60 6.92
N THR A 194 3.13 -22.60 7.23
CA THR A 194 3.55 -23.98 7.52
C THR A 194 2.87 -24.98 6.57
N ALA A 195 2.86 -24.68 5.25
CA ALA A 195 2.27 -25.56 4.24
C ALA A 195 2.72 -27.02 4.42
N GLY A 196 1.78 -27.95 4.49
CA GLY A 196 2.05 -29.38 4.66
C GLY A 196 2.31 -29.86 6.09
N LEU A 197 2.38 -28.97 7.08
CA LEU A 197 2.59 -29.35 8.49
C LEU A 197 1.30 -29.45 9.30
N SER A 198 0.15 -29.37 8.66
CA SER A 198 -1.17 -29.42 9.30
C SER A 198 -1.37 -28.39 10.43
N LYS A 199 -0.69 -27.25 10.38
CA LYS A 199 -0.82 -26.16 11.35
C LYS A 199 -1.64 -25.01 10.75
N ARG A 200 -2.65 -24.57 11.51
CA ARG A 200 -3.51 -23.46 11.08
C ARG A 200 -2.81 -22.11 11.20
N LEU A 201 -3.13 -21.22 10.30
CA LEU A 201 -2.88 -19.79 10.52
C LEU A 201 -3.96 -19.23 11.46
N GLU A 202 -3.57 -18.35 12.36
CA GLU A 202 -4.43 -17.74 13.37
C GLU A 202 -4.52 -16.21 13.21
N ALA A 203 -3.44 -15.59 12.74
CA ALA A 203 -3.40 -14.15 12.43
C ALA A 203 -2.38 -13.84 11.34
N ILE A 204 -2.47 -12.63 10.79
CA ILE A 204 -1.57 -12.10 9.75
C ILE A 204 -1.30 -10.62 9.97
N GLN A 205 -0.10 -10.18 9.62
CA GLN A 205 0.30 -8.78 9.46
C GLN A 205 0.86 -8.58 8.05
N ILE A 206 0.48 -7.47 7.39
CA ILE A 206 0.95 -7.10 6.04
C ILE A 206 1.32 -5.61 6.04
N ALA A 207 2.54 -5.27 5.51
CA ALA A 207 3.07 -3.92 5.46
C ALA A 207 3.68 -3.60 4.07
#